data_930fbd423bb258436f735b081e48f54f
#
_entry.id   930fbd423bb258436f735b081e48f54f
#
_cell.length_a   1.000
_cell.length_b   1.000
_cell.length_c   1.000
_cell.angle_alpha   90.00
_cell.angle_beta   90.00
_cell.angle_gamma   90.00
#
_symmetry.space_group_name_H-M   'P 1'
#
loop_
_entity.id
_entity.type
_entity.pdbx_description
1 polymer ?
#
loop_
_entity_poly.entity_id
_entity_poly.type
_entity_poly.pdbx_seq_one_letter_code
_entity_poly.pdbx_strand_id
1 'polypeptide(L)'
;FQPGTHWRYSTCADILGAVVEVVSGMRFGEFLRKEFFEPLDMVDTGFYVPESKRNRLVTAYKRTENGLVPWTSTHLAVGVYDREPAFESGGAGLVSTLEDYSHFADMLLAGGTYEGRRILSPATVACMTQAQLKDAVRRDMWDSLDGYSYGHLMRICAEPGRIAGLACEGEYGWDGWLGCYFANAPQDQ
;
A
#
# COMPACT_ATOMS: atom_id res chain seq x y z
N PHE A 1 -16.57 14.22 12.24
CA PHE A 1 -17.07 14.99 11.09
C PHE A 1 -17.98 14.15 10.20
N GLN A 2 -18.78 14.77 9.35
CA GLN A 2 -19.66 14.07 8.44
C GLN A 2 -18.85 13.49 7.26
N PRO A 3 -19.17 12.28 6.76
CA PRO A 3 -18.52 11.72 5.59
C PRO A 3 -18.54 12.68 4.39
N GLY A 4 -17.40 12.80 3.69
CA GLY A 4 -17.25 13.68 2.54
C GLY A 4 -17.00 15.16 2.85
N THR A 5 -16.88 15.56 4.13
CA THR A 5 -16.60 16.96 4.52
C THR A 5 -15.13 17.21 4.87
N HIS A 6 -14.41 16.18 5.28
CA HIS A 6 -13.00 16.23 5.66
C HIS A 6 -12.26 14.97 5.23
N TRP A 7 -10.95 15.06 5.11
CA TRP A 7 -10.06 13.92 4.97
C TRP A 7 -9.20 13.75 6.24
N ARG A 8 -9.04 12.50 6.67
CA ARG A 8 -8.13 12.13 7.77
C ARG A 8 -7.51 10.78 7.48
N TYR A 9 -6.20 10.73 7.52
CA TYR A 9 -5.46 9.47 7.49
C TYR A 9 -5.48 8.83 8.88
N SER A 10 -5.88 7.57 8.96
CA SER A 10 -6.08 6.88 10.24
C SER A 10 -6.06 5.36 10.04
N THR A 11 -6.50 4.60 11.04
CA THR A 11 -6.62 3.13 11.05
C THR A 11 -7.80 2.59 10.23
N CYS A 12 -8.33 3.37 9.28
CA CYS A 12 -9.45 2.93 8.44
C CYS A 12 -9.11 1.70 7.58
N ALA A 13 -7.83 1.56 7.17
CA ALA A 13 -7.36 0.39 6.44
C ALA A 13 -7.42 -0.88 7.31
N ASP A 14 -7.14 -0.77 8.62
CA ASP A 14 -7.27 -1.88 9.57
C ASP A 14 -8.74 -2.30 9.73
N ILE A 15 -9.64 -1.34 9.81
CA ILE A 15 -11.08 -1.60 9.85
C ILE A 15 -11.53 -2.28 8.56
N LEU A 16 -11.01 -1.85 7.41
CA LEU A 16 -11.30 -2.49 6.12
C LEU A 16 -10.80 -3.94 6.09
N GLY A 17 -9.60 -4.22 6.61
CA GLY A 17 -9.10 -5.60 6.77
C GLY A 17 -10.06 -6.46 7.59
N ALA A 18 -10.55 -5.96 8.72
CA ALA A 18 -11.55 -6.64 9.53
C ALA A 18 -12.89 -6.85 8.79
N VAL A 19 -13.33 -5.90 7.97
CA VAL A 19 -14.51 -6.07 7.11
C VAL A 19 -14.30 -7.20 6.11
N VAL A 20 -13.10 -7.29 5.51
CA VAL A 20 -12.75 -8.39 4.60
C VAL A 20 -12.83 -9.74 5.31
N GLU A 21 -12.34 -9.85 6.55
CA GLU A 21 -12.45 -11.09 7.36
C GLU A 21 -13.92 -11.49 7.58
N VAL A 22 -14.75 -10.54 7.98
CA VAL A 22 -16.18 -10.80 8.24
C VAL A 22 -16.90 -11.24 6.97
N VAL A 23 -16.65 -10.59 5.84
CA VAL A 23 -17.35 -10.85 4.57
C VAL A 23 -16.86 -12.15 3.92
N SER A 24 -15.56 -12.42 3.98
CA SER A 24 -14.95 -13.61 3.36
C SER A 24 -15.06 -14.87 4.24
N GLY A 25 -15.18 -14.71 5.55
CA GLY A 25 -15.10 -15.80 6.52
C GLY A 25 -13.67 -16.37 6.66
N MET A 26 -12.66 -15.68 6.16
CA MET A 26 -11.24 -16.05 6.21
C MET A 26 -10.44 -15.05 7.04
N ARG A 27 -9.29 -15.45 7.58
CA ARG A 27 -8.32 -14.49 8.09
C ARG A 27 -7.84 -13.58 6.95
N PHE A 28 -7.50 -12.34 7.26
CA PHE A 28 -7.14 -11.34 6.25
C PHE A 28 -5.93 -11.77 5.41
N GLY A 29 -4.87 -12.29 6.04
CA GLY A 29 -3.69 -12.80 5.33
C GLY A 29 -3.99 -14.03 4.47
N GLU A 30 -4.91 -14.91 4.91
CA GLU A 30 -5.37 -16.04 4.11
C GLU A 30 -6.14 -15.57 2.86
N PHE A 31 -7.03 -14.59 3.04
CA PHE A 31 -7.75 -13.97 1.93
C PHE A 31 -6.78 -13.35 0.92
N LEU A 32 -5.83 -12.53 1.40
CA LEU A 32 -4.84 -11.90 0.52
C LEU A 32 -3.98 -12.92 -0.21
N ARG A 33 -3.53 -13.97 0.49
CA ARG A 33 -2.75 -15.05 -0.11
C ARG A 33 -3.50 -15.72 -1.26
N LYS A 34 -4.75 -16.10 -1.03
CA LYS A 34 -5.58 -16.83 -1.99
C LYS A 34 -5.99 -15.96 -3.19
N GLU A 35 -6.41 -14.73 -2.94
CA GLU A 35 -7.03 -13.89 -3.97
C GLU A 35 -5.99 -13.01 -4.71
N PHE A 36 -4.80 -12.78 -4.11
CA PHE A 36 -3.77 -11.91 -4.66
C PHE A 36 -2.39 -12.58 -4.72
N PHE A 37 -1.82 -13.04 -3.60
CA PHE A 37 -0.41 -13.43 -3.59
C PHE A 37 -0.15 -14.66 -4.44
N GLU A 38 -0.94 -15.73 -4.32
CA GLU A 38 -0.81 -16.93 -5.17
C GLU A 38 -1.11 -16.63 -6.65
N PRO A 39 -2.21 -15.93 -7.00
CA PRO A 39 -2.49 -15.58 -8.39
C PRO A 39 -1.46 -14.67 -9.06
N LEU A 40 -0.73 -13.85 -8.27
CA LEU A 40 0.29 -12.92 -8.74
C LEU A 40 1.73 -13.47 -8.58
N ASP A 41 1.89 -14.71 -8.12
CA ASP A 41 3.20 -15.34 -7.84
C ASP A 41 4.05 -14.53 -6.83
N MET A 42 3.40 -13.92 -5.83
CA MET A 42 4.02 -13.15 -4.76
C MET A 42 4.44 -14.07 -3.61
N VAL A 43 5.47 -14.88 -3.82
CA VAL A 43 5.87 -15.98 -2.94
C VAL A 43 6.56 -15.58 -1.64
N ASP A 44 7.02 -14.34 -1.57
CA ASP A 44 7.74 -13.77 -0.43
C ASP A 44 6.94 -12.68 0.30
N THR A 45 5.63 -12.59 0.01
CA THR A 45 4.73 -11.59 0.59
C THR A 45 3.84 -12.20 1.67
N GLY A 46 3.77 -11.54 2.83
CA GLY A 46 2.94 -12.00 3.95
C GLY A 46 3.12 -11.20 5.22
N PHE A 47 2.39 -11.59 6.28
CA PHE A 47 2.45 -10.92 7.58
C PHE A 47 3.55 -11.47 8.52
N TYR A 48 4.29 -12.49 8.13
CA TYR A 48 5.46 -12.99 8.84
C TYR A 48 6.47 -13.57 7.86
N VAL A 49 7.71 -13.74 8.32
CA VAL A 49 8.80 -14.31 7.53
C VAL A 49 9.16 -15.68 8.06
N PRO A 50 8.99 -16.77 7.28
CA PRO A 50 9.42 -18.12 7.64
C PRO A 50 10.91 -18.15 8.02
N GLU A 51 11.29 -19.02 8.94
CA GLU A 51 12.67 -19.12 9.42
C GLU A 51 13.69 -19.26 8.29
N SER A 52 13.37 -20.05 7.27
CA SER A 52 14.23 -20.29 6.10
C SER A 52 14.50 -19.03 5.25
N LYS A 53 13.69 -17.97 5.42
CA LYS A 53 13.80 -16.71 4.65
C LYS A 53 14.25 -15.51 5.49
N ARG A 54 14.42 -15.66 6.83
CA ARG A 54 14.73 -14.55 7.74
C ARG A 54 16.07 -13.88 7.46
N ASN A 55 17.03 -14.61 6.90
CA ASN A 55 18.32 -14.04 6.48
C ASN A 55 18.21 -13.01 5.35
N ARG A 56 17.07 -12.96 4.67
CA ARG A 56 16.77 -11.97 3.62
C ARG A 56 16.02 -10.74 4.14
N LEU A 57 15.52 -10.78 5.38
CA LEU A 57 14.79 -9.65 5.97
C LEU A 57 15.74 -8.49 6.20
N VAL A 58 15.44 -7.34 5.62
CA VAL A 58 16.22 -6.12 5.79
C VAL A 58 16.07 -5.55 7.19
N THR A 59 17.11 -4.92 7.68
CA THR A 59 17.08 -4.20 8.96
C THR A 59 16.60 -2.78 8.73
N ALA A 60 15.57 -2.35 9.46
CA ALA A 60 15.18 -0.95 9.50
C ALA A 60 16.19 -0.15 10.35
N TYR A 61 16.51 1.07 9.91
CA TYR A 61 17.42 1.96 10.60
C TYR A 61 16.77 3.32 10.87
N LYS A 62 17.09 3.92 11.98
CA LYS A 62 16.79 5.33 12.23
C LYS A 62 18.07 6.16 12.28
N ARG A 63 17.99 7.40 11.83
CA ARG A 63 19.07 8.37 11.95
C ARG A 63 19.11 8.92 13.37
N THR A 64 20.31 9.00 13.94
CA THR A 64 20.63 9.66 15.21
C THR A 64 21.78 10.65 14.98
N GLU A 65 22.12 11.42 16.02
CA GLU A 65 23.29 12.31 15.99
C GLU A 65 24.59 11.55 15.74
N ASN A 66 24.66 10.29 16.16
CA ASN A 66 25.83 9.41 16.01
C ASN A 66 25.78 8.51 14.75
N GLY A 67 24.86 8.77 13.81
CA GLY A 67 24.72 8.00 12.58
C GLY A 67 23.47 7.12 12.56
N LEU A 68 23.49 6.06 11.74
CA LEU A 68 22.41 5.11 11.59
C LEU A 68 22.48 4.02 12.66
N VAL A 69 21.37 3.77 13.35
CA VAL A 69 21.26 2.65 14.30
C VAL A 69 20.10 1.75 13.93
N PRO A 70 20.23 0.42 14.11
CA PRO A 70 19.11 -0.49 13.91
C PRO A 70 17.89 -0.04 14.73
N TRP A 71 16.72 -0.13 14.14
CA TRP A 71 15.49 0.32 14.76
C TRP A 71 14.43 -0.77 14.75
N THR A 72 13.88 -1.03 15.92
CA THR A 72 12.73 -1.89 16.13
C THR A 72 11.65 -1.10 16.85
N SER A 73 10.39 -1.39 16.59
CA SER A 73 9.26 -0.71 17.21
C SER A 73 8.06 -1.63 17.30
N THR A 74 7.31 -1.54 18.38
CA THR A 74 5.99 -2.16 18.47
C THR A 74 4.92 -1.38 17.71
N HIS A 75 5.23 -0.15 17.33
CA HIS A 75 4.35 0.67 16.50
C HIS A 75 4.33 0.11 15.08
N LEU A 76 3.15 -0.17 14.55
CA LEU A 76 2.92 -0.81 13.25
C LEU A 76 3.63 -2.17 13.08
N ALA A 77 3.88 -2.88 14.18
CA ALA A 77 4.54 -4.19 14.21
C ALA A 77 5.94 -4.24 13.55
N VAL A 78 6.63 -3.11 13.45
CA VAL A 78 7.95 -3.02 12.82
C VAL A 78 8.98 -3.87 13.57
N GLY A 79 9.56 -4.84 12.88
CA GLY A 79 10.60 -5.72 13.42
C GLY A 79 10.10 -6.98 14.13
N VAL A 80 8.81 -7.26 14.12
CA VAL A 80 8.23 -8.49 14.70
C VAL A 80 7.63 -9.32 13.58
N TYR A 81 8.49 -9.98 12.79
CA TYR A 81 8.10 -10.78 11.62
C TYR A 81 8.46 -12.26 11.79
N ASP A 82 8.77 -12.70 13.01
CA ASP A 82 9.26 -14.06 13.31
C ASP A 82 8.13 -15.07 13.59
N ARG A 83 6.89 -14.60 13.64
CA ARG A 83 5.69 -15.41 13.88
C ARG A 83 4.46 -14.77 13.26
N GLU A 84 3.44 -15.58 13.08
CA GLU A 84 2.13 -15.06 12.68
C GLU A 84 1.59 -14.07 13.72
N PRO A 85 1.18 -12.88 13.31
CA PRO A 85 0.62 -11.91 14.22
C PRO A 85 -0.80 -12.32 14.67
N ALA A 86 -1.18 -11.94 15.88
CA ALA A 86 -2.56 -12.13 16.35
C ALA A 86 -3.57 -11.26 15.59
N PHE A 87 -3.12 -10.12 15.08
CA PHE A 87 -3.90 -9.19 14.27
C PHE A 87 -3.13 -8.86 12.98
N GLU A 88 -3.75 -9.09 11.84
CA GLU A 88 -3.23 -8.80 10.50
C GLU A 88 -3.75 -7.44 10.06
N SER A 89 -2.90 -6.42 10.14
CA SER A 89 -3.27 -5.04 9.88
C SER A 89 -3.49 -4.77 8.39
N GLY A 90 -4.60 -4.14 8.05
CA GLY A 90 -4.84 -3.65 6.68
C GLY A 90 -4.04 -2.40 6.32
N GLY A 91 -3.43 -1.74 7.32
CA GLY A 91 -2.65 -0.51 7.14
C GLY A 91 -1.14 -0.70 7.26
N ALA A 92 -0.66 -1.87 7.76
CA ALA A 92 0.76 -2.13 7.98
C ALA A 92 1.04 -3.63 8.20
N GLY A 93 2.33 -4.00 8.35
CA GLY A 93 2.74 -5.32 8.82
C GLY A 93 3.03 -6.34 7.72
N LEU A 94 2.69 -6.07 6.47
CA LEU A 94 3.16 -6.90 5.35
C LEU A 94 4.66 -6.73 5.13
N VAL A 95 5.32 -7.82 4.85
CA VAL A 95 6.67 -7.87 4.24
C VAL A 95 6.52 -8.36 2.81
N SER A 96 7.41 -7.89 1.94
CA SER A 96 7.43 -8.25 0.53
C SER A 96 8.83 -8.09 -0.04
N THR A 97 9.01 -8.42 -1.30
CA THR A 97 10.20 -8.12 -2.11
C THR A 97 9.85 -7.12 -3.20
N LEU A 98 10.87 -6.51 -3.82
CA LEU A 98 10.66 -5.67 -5.01
C LEU A 98 10.03 -6.47 -6.14
N GLU A 99 10.47 -7.71 -6.34
CA GLU A 99 9.95 -8.61 -7.37
C GLU A 99 8.46 -8.90 -7.14
N ASP A 100 8.08 -9.42 -5.97
CA ASP A 100 6.67 -9.68 -5.64
C ASP A 100 5.79 -8.44 -5.81
N TYR A 101 6.26 -7.30 -5.27
CA TYR A 101 5.47 -6.08 -5.32
C TYR A 101 5.35 -5.51 -6.74
N SER A 102 6.34 -5.77 -7.63
CA SER A 102 6.24 -5.40 -9.04
C SER A 102 5.10 -6.15 -9.74
N HIS A 103 4.87 -7.42 -9.41
CA HIS A 103 3.74 -8.18 -9.96
C HIS A 103 2.38 -7.54 -9.62
N PHE A 104 2.23 -7.05 -8.39
CA PHE A 104 1.04 -6.31 -8.00
C PHE A 104 0.93 -4.97 -8.73
N ALA A 105 2.04 -4.24 -8.88
CA ALA A 105 2.08 -2.98 -9.61
C ALA A 105 1.72 -3.17 -11.08
N ASP A 106 2.31 -4.18 -11.72
CA ASP A 106 2.05 -4.54 -13.13
C ASP A 106 0.60 -4.98 -13.35
N MET A 107 0.04 -5.75 -12.42
CA MET A 107 -1.38 -6.13 -12.46
C MET A 107 -2.29 -4.90 -12.47
N LEU A 108 -2.03 -3.92 -11.62
CA LEU A 108 -2.80 -2.67 -11.61
C LEU A 108 -2.60 -1.88 -12.91
N LEU A 109 -1.37 -1.78 -13.39
CA LEU A 109 -1.01 -1.06 -14.62
C LEU A 109 -1.66 -1.68 -15.86
N ALA A 110 -1.75 -3.03 -15.89
CA ALA A 110 -2.46 -3.80 -16.91
C ALA A 110 -3.99 -3.84 -16.72
N GLY A 111 -4.56 -2.91 -15.93
CA GLY A 111 -6.01 -2.82 -15.72
C GLY A 111 -6.62 -4.04 -15.02
N GLY A 112 -5.88 -4.63 -14.09
CA GLY A 112 -6.34 -5.74 -13.25
C GLY A 112 -6.05 -7.13 -13.81
N THR A 113 -5.09 -7.28 -14.74
CA THR A 113 -4.69 -8.57 -15.33
C THR A 113 -3.18 -8.78 -15.08
N TYR A 114 -2.80 -10.01 -14.73
CA TYR A 114 -1.42 -10.44 -14.61
C TYR A 114 -1.24 -11.78 -15.34
N GLU A 115 -0.26 -11.88 -16.23
CA GLU A 115 0.02 -13.09 -17.04
C GLU A 115 -1.23 -13.74 -17.66
N GLY A 116 -2.15 -12.92 -18.19
CA GLY A 116 -3.39 -13.39 -18.79
C GLY A 116 -4.50 -13.76 -17.80
N ARG A 117 -4.23 -13.74 -16.49
CA ARG A 117 -5.20 -14.00 -15.43
C ARG A 117 -5.85 -12.70 -14.98
N ARG A 118 -7.18 -12.66 -14.94
CA ARG A 118 -7.95 -11.54 -14.42
C ARG A 118 -8.04 -11.61 -12.90
N ILE A 119 -7.46 -10.61 -12.21
CA ILE A 119 -7.52 -10.44 -10.75
C ILE A 119 -8.61 -9.44 -10.37
N LEU A 120 -8.62 -8.28 -11.03
CA LEU A 120 -9.62 -7.22 -10.84
C LEU A 120 -10.26 -6.85 -12.18
N SER A 121 -11.48 -6.33 -12.14
CA SER A 121 -12.09 -5.77 -13.35
C SER A 121 -11.40 -4.46 -13.74
N PRO A 122 -11.34 -4.12 -15.05
CA PRO A 122 -10.83 -2.81 -15.47
C PRO A 122 -11.59 -1.64 -14.84
N ALA A 123 -12.90 -1.79 -14.66
CA ALA A 123 -13.74 -0.79 -13.99
C ALA A 123 -13.36 -0.61 -12.52
N THR A 124 -13.01 -1.69 -11.83
CA THR A 124 -12.53 -1.63 -10.44
C THR A 124 -11.21 -0.86 -10.36
N VAL A 125 -10.24 -1.21 -11.20
CA VAL A 125 -8.94 -0.51 -11.22
C VAL A 125 -9.14 0.97 -11.55
N ALA A 126 -9.91 1.30 -12.60
CA ALA A 126 -10.22 2.68 -12.95
C ALA A 126 -10.87 3.44 -11.80
N CYS A 127 -11.80 2.82 -11.06
CA CYS A 127 -12.41 3.43 -9.89
C CYS A 127 -11.39 3.68 -8.76
N MET A 128 -10.50 2.71 -8.51
CA MET A 128 -9.50 2.81 -7.44
C MET A 128 -8.46 3.90 -7.69
N THR A 129 -8.11 4.13 -8.94
CA THR A 129 -7.02 5.03 -9.38
C THR A 129 -7.50 6.41 -9.81
N GLN A 130 -8.75 6.77 -9.52
CA GLN A 130 -9.28 8.10 -9.79
C GLN A 130 -9.12 9.05 -8.59
N ALA A 131 -8.85 10.32 -8.88
CA ALA A 131 -8.90 11.41 -7.93
C ALA A 131 -10.35 11.61 -7.43
N GLN A 132 -10.62 11.32 -6.16
CA GLN A 132 -12.00 11.30 -5.64
C GLN A 132 -12.29 12.43 -4.65
N LEU A 133 -11.28 13.10 -4.12
CA LEU A 133 -11.49 14.18 -3.17
C LEU A 133 -11.89 15.47 -3.89
N LYS A 134 -12.92 16.12 -3.36
CA LYS A 134 -13.28 17.50 -3.74
C LYS A 134 -12.19 18.47 -3.26
N ASP A 135 -11.98 19.58 -3.95
CA ASP A 135 -10.95 20.58 -3.61
C ASP A 135 -11.03 21.07 -2.17
N ALA A 136 -12.24 21.25 -1.64
CA ALA A 136 -12.43 21.65 -0.24
C ALA A 136 -11.90 20.61 0.76
N VAL A 137 -11.94 19.33 0.40
CA VAL A 137 -11.48 18.20 1.25
C VAL A 137 -9.98 17.94 1.05
N ARG A 138 -9.45 18.16 -0.15
CA ARG A 138 -8.01 18.04 -0.45
C ARG A 138 -7.15 18.91 0.47
N ARG A 139 -7.67 20.06 0.93
CA ARG A 139 -6.98 20.95 1.88
C ARG A 139 -6.66 20.31 3.22
N ASP A 140 -7.30 19.21 3.57
CA ASP A 140 -7.02 18.46 4.80
C ASP A 140 -5.84 17.48 4.64
N MET A 141 -5.37 17.26 3.40
CA MET A 141 -4.21 16.41 3.15
C MET A 141 -2.93 17.10 3.67
N TRP A 142 -1.91 16.30 3.91
CA TRP A 142 -0.61 16.83 4.37
C TRP A 142 0.03 17.73 3.30
N ASP A 143 0.79 18.72 3.69
CA ASP A 143 1.52 19.63 2.79
C ASP A 143 2.43 18.88 1.80
N SER A 144 3.00 17.74 2.24
CA SER A 144 3.81 16.86 1.38
C SER A 144 3.02 16.21 0.24
N LEU A 145 1.70 16.24 0.28
CA LEU A 145 0.78 15.75 -0.74
C LEU A 145 0.13 16.88 -1.55
N ASP A 146 0.71 18.09 -1.53
CA ASP A 146 0.24 19.17 -2.40
C ASP A 146 0.35 18.74 -3.88
N GLY A 147 -0.68 19.04 -4.67
CA GLY A 147 -0.80 18.53 -6.04
C GLY A 147 -1.44 17.14 -6.18
N TYR A 148 -1.56 16.40 -5.10
CA TYR A 148 -2.25 15.10 -5.11
C TYR A 148 -3.71 15.20 -4.67
N SER A 149 -4.49 14.21 -5.08
CA SER A 149 -5.78 13.82 -4.53
C SER A 149 -5.66 12.42 -3.92
N TYR A 150 -6.75 11.86 -3.42
CA TYR A 150 -6.78 10.54 -2.83
C TYR A 150 -7.88 9.68 -3.47
N GLY A 151 -7.52 8.46 -3.83
CA GLY A 151 -8.44 7.44 -4.31
C GLY A 151 -8.72 6.40 -3.24
N HIS A 152 -8.72 5.13 -3.62
CA HIS A 152 -8.86 4.02 -2.66
C HIS A 152 -7.49 3.63 -2.10
N LEU A 153 -7.14 4.21 -0.96
CA LEU A 153 -5.87 4.00 -0.23
C LEU A 153 -4.60 4.36 -1.02
N MET A 154 -4.73 5.14 -2.08
CA MET A 154 -3.62 5.63 -2.90
C MET A 154 -3.71 7.13 -3.09
N ARG A 155 -2.56 7.83 -3.15
CA ARG A 155 -2.50 9.18 -3.68
C ARG A 155 -2.61 9.12 -5.19
N ILE A 156 -3.24 10.12 -5.78
CA ILE A 156 -3.40 10.28 -7.22
C ILE A 156 -2.87 11.66 -7.61
N CYS A 157 -1.91 11.71 -8.52
CA CYS A 157 -1.42 12.99 -9.06
C CYS A 157 -2.52 13.70 -9.85
N ALA A 158 -2.99 14.82 -9.33
CA ALA A 158 -4.04 15.63 -9.94
C ALA A 158 -3.49 16.94 -10.56
N GLU A 159 -2.43 17.48 -9.98
CA GLU A 159 -1.81 18.76 -10.39
C GLU A 159 -0.29 18.64 -10.37
N PRO A 160 0.34 18.07 -11.43
CA PRO A 160 1.80 17.82 -11.45
C PRO A 160 2.65 19.06 -11.17
N GLY A 161 2.20 20.23 -11.59
CA GLY A 161 2.91 21.49 -11.38
C GLY A 161 3.01 21.96 -9.92
N ARG A 162 2.33 21.29 -8.99
CA ARG A 162 2.37 21.58 -7.55
C ARG A 162 3.17 20.56 -6.74
N ILE A 163 3.57 19.46 -7.38
CA ILE A 163 4.29 18.37 -6.72
C ILE A 163 5.77 18.73 -6.65
N ALA A 164 6.39 18.51 -5.49
CA ALA A 164 7.83 18.73 -5.28
C ALA A 164 8.70 17.60 -5.87
N GLY A 165 8.34 17.06 -7.02
CA GLY A 165 9.02 15.95 -7.67
C GLY A 165 8.58 15.79 -9.13
N LEU A 166 9.09 14.75 -9.78
CA LEU A 166 8.64 14.34 -11.10
C LEU A 166 7.43 13.41 -10.94
N ALA A 167 6.29 13.85 -11.44
CA ALA A 167 5.07 13.04 -11.50
C ALA A 167 4.25 13.50 -12.71
N CYS A 168 3.45 12.61 -13.27
CA CYS A 168 2.50 12.92 -14.34
C CYS A 168 1.06 12.86 -13.84
N GLU A 169 0.16 13.57 -14.48
CA GLU A 169 -1.26 13.51 -14.14
C GLU A 169 -1.77 12.07 -14.26
N GLY A 170 -2.50 11.61 -13.23
CA GLY A 170 -3.00 10.24 -13.17
C GLY A 170 -2.00 9.22 -12.61
N GLU A 171 -0.75 9.60 -12.29
CA GLU A 171 0.14 8.75 -11.50
C GLU A 171 -0.53 8.40 -10.17
N TYR A 172 -0.47 7.14 -9.77
CA TYR A 172 -1.04 6.68 -8.51
C TYR A 172 -0.09 5.76 -7.75
N GLY A 173 -0.17 5.77 -6.44
CA GLY A 173 0.68 4.95 -5.59
C GLY A 173 0.57 5.33 -4.12
N TRP A 174 1.51 4.86 -3.32
CA TRP A 174 1.63 5.23 -1.91
C TRP A 174 3.06 5.07 -1.42
N ASP A 175 3.31 5.64 -0.25
CA ASP A 175 4.58 5.52 0.48
C ASP A 175 4.33 4.94 1.86
N GLY A 176 5.24 4.09 2.31
CA GLY A 176 5.23 3.50 3.64
C GLY A 176 6.05 4.31 4.64
N TRP A 177 5.67 4.27 5.90
CA TRP A 177 6.38 4.99 6.97
C TRP A 177 7.86 4.61 7.09
N LEU A 178 8.25 3.41 6.68
CA LEU A 178 9.65 2.97 6.67
C LEU A 178 10.43 3.41 5.42
N GLY A 179 9.84 4.23 4.55
CA GLY A 179 10.45 4.73 3.34
C GLY A 179 10.26 3.84 2.11
N CYS A 180 9.38 2.85 2.18
CA CYS A 180 8.93 2.15 0.98
C CYS A 180 8.12 3.09 0.10
N TYR A 181 8.28 2.97 -1.21
CA TYR A 181 7.60 3.81 -2.20
C TYR A 181 7.12 2.96 -3.37
N PHE A 182 5.92 3.25 -3.83
CA PHE A 182 5.32 2.65 -5.01
C PHE A 182 4.58 3.72 -5.80
N ALA A 183 4.77 3.75 -7.11
CA ALA A 183 3.98 4.55 -8.04
C ALA A 183 3.88 3.88 -9.39
N ASN A 184 2.71 3.98 -10.00
CA ASN A 184 2.43 3.64 -11.39
C ASN A 184 2.07 4.92 -12.15
N ALA A 185 2.69 5.10 -13.32
CA ALA A 185 2.44 6.20 -14.25
C ALA A 185 1.83 5.64 -15.56
N PRO A 186 0.50 5.48 -15.66
CA PRO A 186 -0.12 4.84 -16.83
C PRO A 186 0.09 5.58 -18.15
N GLN A 187 0.45 6.85 -18.09
CA GLN A 187 0.69 7.66 -19.29
C GLN A 187 2.12 7.55 -19.84
N ASP A 188 3.03 6.95 -19.08
CA ASP A 188 4.45 6.82 -19.45
C ASP A 188 4.77 5.44 -20.06
N GLN A 189 3.76 4.69 -20.51
CA GLN A 189 3.88 3.37 -21.14
C GLN A 189 4.17 3.44 -22.63
#